data_6ed7cea5cadee60413ab8ffb57a556ec
#
_entry.id   6ed7cea5cadee60413ab8ffb57a556ec
#
_cell.length_a   1.000
_cell.length_b   1.000
_cell.length_c   1.000
_cell.angle_alpha   90.00
_cell.angle_beta   90.00
_cell.angle_gamma   90.00
#
_symmetry.space_group_name_H-M   'P 1'
#
loop_
_entity.id
_entity.type
_entity.pdbx_description
1 polymer ?
#
loop_
_entity_poly.entity_id
_entity_poly.type
_entity_poly.pdbx_seq_one_letter_code
_entity_poly.pdbx_strand_id
1 'polypeptide(L)'
;MQDVLSAPGKRLLDRLASQGGSLFAFDFDGTLARIVQDRHAAGLTEPTHQALHALAIVAPTAVISGRSLADLSPRVKGIAAHLIGNHGLEGLHASERVMQQAQDCCRAWLAAVTKADRDLTRAGVVVEDKMYSLTFHYRQACSPAVAREAIFHAISTLIPAPRLVLGKAVVNAIPSGNLHKGTAMLELMHQLHTSAALYVGDDDTDEDVFSLPDERIVSVRVGKKAATAAQWYLTRQSQIGLLLQYLTEARARAVSA
;
A
#
# COMPACT_ATOMS: atom_id res chain seq x y z
N MET A 1 14.76 15.20 4.65
CA MET A 1 14.59 13.74 4.59
C MET A 1 15.96 13.08 4.44
N GLN A 2 16.29 12.07 5.24
CA GLN A 2 17.58 11.36 5.25
C GLN A 2 17.36 9.88 4.87
N ASP A 3 18.43 9.20 4.42
CA ASP A 3 18.37 7.76 4.14
C ASP A 3 18.23 6.98 5.45
N VAL A 4 17.26 6.08 5.51
CA VAL A 4 16.96 5.27 6.69
C VAL A 4 18.05 4.26 7.01
N LEU A 5 18.87 3.87 6.02
CA LEU A 5 20.02 2.99 6.21
C LEU A 5 21.32 3.76 6.57
N SER A 6 21.27 5.09 6.68
CA SER A 6 22.36 5.90 7.21
C SER A 6 22.59 5.65 8.71
N ALA A 7 23.70 6.10 9.25
CA ALA A 7 24.00 5.95 10.69
C ALA A 7 22.90 6.56 11.61
N PRO A 8 22.34 7.76 11.34
CA PRO A 8 21.18 8.25 12.08
C PRO A 8 19.93 7.39 11.95
N GLY A 9 19.64 6.91 10.72
CA GLY A 9 18.49 6.04 10.46
C GLY A 9 18.60 4.71 11.18
N LYS A 10 19.79 4.09 11.16
CA LYS A 10 20.04 2.84 11.89
C LYS A 10 19.82 2.98 13.40
N ARG A 11 20.25 4.09 14.01
CA ARG A 11 19.95 4.36 15.43
C ARG A 11 18.46 4.48 15.72
N LEU A 12 17.68 5.03 14.78
CA LEU A 12 16.23 5.07 14.88
C LEU A 12 15.63 3.66 14.78
N LEU A 13 16.08 2.85 13.81
CA LEU A 13 15.62 1.47 13.63
C LEU A 13 15.97 0.61 14.85
N ASP A 14 17.13 0.77 15.45
CA ASP A 14 17.51 0.08 16.69
C ASP A 14 16.56 0.45 17.84
N ARG A 15 16.19 1.72 17.99
CA ARG A 15 15.21 2.15 19.01
C ARG A 15 13.83 1.55 18.77
N LEU A 16 13.34 1.54 17.52
CA LEU A 16 12.08 0.91 17.17
C LEU A 16 12.10 -0.60 17.44
N ALA A 17 13.18 -1.26 17.06
CA ALA A 17 13.34 -2.70 17.26
C ALA A 17 13.45 -3.07 18.74
N SER A 18 14.00 -2.21 19.59
CA SER A 18 14.09 -2.45 21.03
C SER A 18 12.78 -2.29 21.79
N GLN A 19 11.80 -1.58 21.21
CA GLN A 19 10.47 -1.44 21.81
C GLN A 19 9.66 -2.73 21.59
N GLY A 20 9.28 -3.42 22.66
CA GLY A 20 8.66 -4.75 22.65
C GLY A 20 7.28 -4.87 21.98
N GLY A 21 6.76 -3.83 21.38
CA GLY A 21 5.45 -3.80 20.73
C GLY A 21 5.45 -3.02 19.42
N SER A 22 6.61 -2.87 18.75
CA SER A 22 6.67 -2.15 17.47
C SER A 22 6.08 -2.97 16.33
N LEU A 23 5.26 -2.31 15.49
CA LEU A 23 4.71 -2.85 14.25
C LEU A 23 5.58 -2.44 13.06
N PHE A 24 5.92 -3.39 12.19
CA PHE A 24 6.60 -3.13 10.93
C PHE A 24 5.64 -3.36 9.76
N ALA A 25 5.18 -2.29 9.14
CA ALA A 25 4.20 -2.33 8.07
C ALA A 25 4.79 -1.86 6.73
N PHE A 26 4.41 -2.51 5.66
CA PHE A 26 4.96 -2.29 4.33
C PHE A 26 3.84 -2.24 3.29
N ASP A 27 3.96 -1.34 2.32
CA ASP A 27 3.24 -1.49 1.06
C ASP A 27 3.82 -2.65 0.24
N PHE A 28 3.07 -3.13 -0.75
CA PHE A 28 3.48 -4.27 -1.58
C PHE A 28 4.16 -3.83 -2.89
N ASP A 29 3.44 -3.15 -3.77
CA ASP A 29 3.87 -2.83 -5.14
C ASP A 29 4.81 -1.61 -5.17
N GLY A 30 6.06 -1.79 -5.55
CA GLY A 30 7.08 -0.73 -5.52
C GLY A 30 7.85 -0.67 -4.22
N THR A 31 7.39 -1.36 -3.18
CA THR A 31 8.00 -1.46 -1.86
C THR A 31 8.58 -2.85 -1.62
N LEU A 32 7.76 -3.84 -1.30
CA LEU A 32 8.22 -5.23 -1.14
C LEU A 32 8.48 -5.90 -2.50
N ALA A 33 7.57 -5.76 -3.45
CA ALA A 33 7.69 -6.27 -4.80
C ALA A 33 8.11 -5.17 -5.79
N ARG A 34 8.84 -5.54 -6.84
CA ARG A 34 9.17 -4.60 -7.92
C ARG A 34 7.93 -4.29 -8.76
N ILE A 35 7.84 -3.05 -9.23
CA ILE A 35 6.85 -2.69 -10.25
C ILE A 35 7.24 -3.36 -11.56
N VAL A 36 6.35 -4.18 -12.09
CA VAL A 36 6.50 -4.92 -13.36
C VAL A 36 5.44 -4.51 -14.36
N GLN A 37 5.63 -4.84 -15.65
CA GLN A 37 4.65 -4.49 -16.69
C GLN A 37 3.34 -5.25 -16.50
N ASP A 38 3.44 -6.57 -16.29
CA ASP A 38 2.30 -7.39 -15.95
C ASP A 38 2.12 -7.42 -14.42
N ARG A 39 1.08 -6.75 -13.93
CA ARG A 39 0.75 -6.72 -12.50
C ARG A 39 0.53 -8.10 -11.88
N HIS A 40 0.09 -9.09 -12.69
CA HIS A 40 -0.12 -10.45 -12.21
C HIS A 40 1.20 -11.17 -11.96
N ALA A 41 2.27 -10.77 -12.65
CA ALA A 41 3.62 -11.28 -12.45
C ALA A 41 4.36 -10.62 -11.27
N ALA A 42 3.78 -9.57 -10.64
CA ALA A 42 4.40 -8.96 -9.47
C ALA A 42 4.44 -9.95 -8.31
N GLY A 43 5.59 -10.10 -7.69
CA GLY A 43 5.80 -11.00 -6.56
C GLY A 43 7.06 -10.64 -5.79
N LEU A 44 7.19 -11.21 -4.61
CA LEU A 44 8.42 -11.12 -3.84
C LEU A 44 9.52 -11.92 -4.53
N THR A 45 10.74 -11.38 -4.54
CA THR A 45 11.90 -12.21 -4.84
C THR A 45 12.14 -13.17 -3.68
N GLU A 46 12.77 -14.32 -3.94
CA GLU A 46 13.07 -15.28 -2.88
C GLU A 46 13.83 -14.64 -1.69
N PRO A 47 14.87 -13.81 -1.90
CA PRO A 47 15.54 -13.13 -0.79
C PRO A 47 14.61 -12.17 0.00
N THR A 48 13.69 -11.47 -0.69
CA THR A 48 12.75 -10.56 0.00
C THR A 48 11.72 -11.37 0.79
N HIS A 49 11.25 -12.49 0.24
CA HIS A 49 10.32 -13.38 0.92
C HIS A 49 10.93 -13.92 2.22
N GLN A 50 12.16 -14.46 2.14
CA GLN A 50 12.88 -14.99 3.31
C GLN A 50 13.13 -13.91 4.37
N ALA A 51 13.53 -12.70 3.96
CA ALA A 51 13.79 -11.60 4.89
C ALA A 51 12.50 -11.11 5.58
N LEU A 52 11.38 -11.01 4.84
CA LEU A 52 10.09 -10.63 5.41
C LEU A 52 9.55 -11.73 6.34
N HIS A 53 9.70 -12.98 5.96
CA HIS A 53 9.36 -14.13 6.81
C HIS A 53 10.14 -14.11 8.12
N ALA A 54 11.46 -13.90 8.06
CA ALA A 54 12.30 -13.82 9.25
C ALA A 54 11.88 -12.67 10.18
N LEU A 55 11.53 -11.50 9.63
CA LEU A 55 11.03 -10.38 10.43
C LEU A 55 9.69 -10.71 11.09
N ALA A 56 8.77 -11.34 10.35
CA ALA A 56 7.44 -11.70 10.85
C ALA A 56 7.46 -12.74 11.99
N ILE A 57 8.55 -13.51 12.12
CA ILE A 57 8.74 -14.43 13.24
C ILE A 57 9.08 -13.68 14.54
N VAL A 58 9.81 -12.57 14.44
CA VAL A 58 10.38 -11.89 15.62
C VAL A 58 9.63 -10.60 16.00
N ALA A 59 8.75 -10.11 15.13
CA ALA A 59 8.00 -8.87 15.37
C ALA A 59 6.64 -8.85 14.64
N PRO A 60 5.63 -8.13 15.18
CA PRO A 60 4.40 -7.85 14.47
C PRO A 60 4.70 -7.21 13.10
N THR A 61 4.21 -7.85 12.04
CA THR A 61 4.50 -7.42 10.66
C THR A 61 3.19 -7.33 9.87
N ALA A 62 3.06 -6.33 9.02
CA ALA A 62 1.88 -6.12 8.19
C ALA A 62 2.24 -5.78 6.74
N VAL A 63 1.34 -6.14 5.82
CA VAL A 63 1.36 -5.68 4.43
C VAL A 63 0.05 -4.96 4.15
N ILE A 64 0.12 -3.66 3.82
CA ILE A 64 -1.03 -2.79 3.53
C ILE A 64 -0.97 -2.39 2.05
N SER A 65 -1.88 -2.90 1.24
CA SER A 65 -1.80 -2.80 -0.22
C SER A 65 -3.09 -2.30 -0.87
N GLY A 66 -2.97 -1.71 -2.06
CA GLY A 66 -4.10 -1.45 -2.95
C GLY A 66 -4.61 -2.69 -3.69
N ARG A 67 -3.96 -3.84 -3.55
CA ARG A 67 -4.45 -5.13 -4.05
C ARG A 67 -5.59 -5.64 -3.17
N SER A 68 -6.51 -6.42 -3.75
CA SER A 68 -7.47 -7.18 -2.94
C SER A 68 -6.73 -8.25 -2.12
N LEU A 69 -7.32 -8.69 -1.01
CA LEU A 69 -6.75 -9.78 -0.23
C LEU A 69 -6.63 -11.09 -1.04
N ALA A 70 -7.57 -11.35 -1.93
CA ALA A 70 -7.54 -12.51 -2.81
C ALA A 70 -6.31 -12.51 -3.73
N ASP A 71 -5.88 -11.33 -4.21
CA ASP A 71 -4.67 -11.16 -5.03
C ASP A 71 -3.39 -11.06 -4.20
N LEU A 72 -3.43 -10.48 -3.00
CA LEU A 72 -2.27 -10.28 -2.12
C LEU A 72 -1.84 -11.56 -1.40
N SER A 73 -2.80 -12.30 -0.84
CA SER A 73 -2.54 -13.47 0.01
C SER A 73 -1.63 -14.54 -0.62
N PRO A 74 -1.84 -14.94 -1.88
CA PRO A 74 -0.97 -15.93 -2.51
C PRO A 74 0.48 -15.45 -2.68
N ARG A 75 0.70 -14.12 -2.77
CA ARG A 75 2.01 -13.49 -3.03
C ARG A 75 2.91 -13.46 -1.79
N VAL A 76 2.29 -13.53 -0.61
CA VAL A 76 2.97 -13.53 0.71
C VAL A 76 2.70 -14.82 1.48
N LYS A 77 2.37 -15.89 0.74
CA LYS A 77 2.06 -17.21 1.34
C LYS A 77 3.19 -17.68 2.24
N GLY A 78 2.84 -18.18 3.43
CA GLY A 78 3.79 -18.69 4.42
C GLY A 78 4.42 -17.62 5.31
N ILE A 79 4.09 -16.34 5.13
CA ILE A 79 4.55 -15.25 6.00
C ILE A 79 3.45 -14.94 7.01
N ALA A 80 3.79 -14.95 8.29
CA ALA A 80 2.87 -14.63 9.39
C ALA A 80 2.70 -13.10 9.54
N ALA A 81 2.17 -12.44 8.50
CA ALA A 81 1.91 -11.01 8.48
C ALA A 81 0.41 -10.71 8.48
N HIS A 82 0.03 -9.58 9.07
CA HIS A 82 -1.31 -9.02 8.93
C HIS A 82 -1.48 -8.48 7.51
N LEU A 83 -2.48 -8.95 6.78
CA LEU A 83 -2.72 -8.55 5.40
C LEU A 83 -3.92 -7.60 5.34
N ILE A 84 -3.70 -6.44 4.74
CA ILE A 84 -4.71 -5.41 4.55
C ILE A 84 -4.77 -5.09 3.06
N GLY A 85 -5.91 -5.33 2.44
CA GLY A 85 -6.17 -5.14 1.02
C GLY A 85 -7.03 -3.92 0.73
N ASN A 86 -7.22 -3.64 -0.57
CA ASN A 86 -8.09 -2.57 -1.09
C ASN A 86 -7.91 -1.24 -0.35
N HIS A 87 -6.64 -0.81 -0.19
CA HIS A 87 -6.26 0.45 0.47
C HIS A 87 -6.74 0.60 1.92
N GLY A 88 -7.01 -0.49 2.64
CA GLY A 88 -7.47 -0.47 4.02
C GLY A 88 -8.89 -1.00 4.24
N LEU A 89 -9.60 -1.39 3.18
CA LEU A 89 -10.98 -1.87 3.25
C LEU A 89 -11.10 -3.35 3.64
N GLU A 90 -10.09 -4.16 3.36
CA GLU A 90 -10.08 -5.60 3.64
C GLU A 90 -9.03 -5.96 4.68
N GLY A 91 -9.30 -6.95 5.51
CA GLY A 91 -8.34 -7.54 6.47
C GLY A 91 -8.36 -6.93 7.87
N LEU A 92 -9.11 -5.88 8.09
CA LEU A 92 -9.43 -5.31 9.41
C LEU A 92 -10.91 -5.52 9.70
N HIS A 93 -11.31 -5.38 10.95
CA HIS A 93 -12.72 -5.44 11.36
C HIS A 93 -13.48 -4.16 10.91
N ALA A 94 -13.50 -3.87 9.58
CA ALA A 94 -14.44 -2.90 9.06
C ALA A 94 -15.86 -3.42 9.31
N SER A 95 -16.78 -2.56 9.76
CA SER A 95 -18.15 -3.01 9.97
C SER A 95 -18.75 -3.51 8.64
N GLU A 96 -19.48 -4.61 8.68
CA GLU A 96 -20.15 -5.17 7.49
C GLU A 96 -20.94 -4.11 6.72
N ARG A 97 -21.54 -3.16 7.43
CA ARG A 97 -22.25 -2.03 6.84
C ARG A 97 -21.36 -1.15 5.97
N VAL A 98 -20.14 -0.83 6.41
CA VAL A 98 -19.20 0.01 5.65
C VAL A 98 -18.70 -0.74 4.43
N MET A 99 -18.40 -2.02 4.56
CA MET A 99 -17.99 -2.87 3.44
C MET A 99 -19.12 -2.99 2.40
N GLN A 100 -20.36 -3.20 2.85
CA GLN A 100 -21.52 -3.28 1.96
C GLN A 100 -21.75 -1.96 1.22
N GLN A 101 -21.67 -0.82 1.91
CA GLN A 101 -21.79 0.51 1.28
C GLN A 101 -20.72 0.76 0.22
N ALA A 102 -19.46 0.38 0.47
CA ALA A 102 -18.38 0.51 -0.49
C ALA A 102 -18.61 -0.39 -1.71
N GLN A 103 -19.06 -1.64 -1.51
CA GLN A 103 -19.38 -2.57 -2.58
C GLN A 103 -20.55 -2.08 -3.45
N ASP A 104 -21.64 -1.59 -2.82
CA ASP A 104 -22.80 -1.07 -3.55
C ASP A 104 -22.44 0.17 -4.38
N CYS A 105 -21.60 1.04 -3.83
CA CYS A 105 -21.03 2.20 -4.51
C CYS A 105 -20.21 1.78 -5.75
N CYS A 106 -19.27 0.84 -5.59
CA CYS A 106 -18.46 0.36 -6.72
C CYS A 106 -19.29 -0.36 -7.78
N ARG A 107 -20.31 -1.11 -7.38
CA ARG A 107 -21.25 -1.75 -8.31
C ARG A 107 -22.02 -0.72 -9.14
N ALA A 108 -22.50 0.36 -8.51
CA ALA A 108 -23.17 1.46 -9.21
C ALA A 108 -22.22 2.18 -10.18
N TRP A 109 -20.98 2.43 -9.77
CA TRP A 109 -19.96 3.02 -10.63
C TRP A 109 -19.60 2.12 -11.81
N LEU A 110 -19.44 0.81 -11.60
CA LEU A 110 -19.14 -0.14 -12.67
C LEU A 110 -20.24 -0.12 -13.73
N ALA A 111 -21.51 -0.08 -13.31
CA ALA A 111 -22.65 0.03 -14.21
C ALA A 111 -22.65 1.36 -15.01
N ALA A 112 -22.21 2.46 -14.40
CA ALA A 112 -22.07 3.76 -15.08
C ALA A 112 -20.91 3.74 -16.09
N VAL A 113 -19.75 3.22 -15.69
CA VAL A 113 -18.55 3.10 -16.54
C VAL A 113 -18.80 2.17 -17.73
N THR A 114 -19.55 1.08 -17.56
CA THR A 114 -19.91 0.16 -18.65
C THR A 114 -20.68 0.86 -19.77
N LYS A 115 -21.43 1.92 -19.46
CA LYS A 115 -22.09 2.75 -20.50
C LYS A 115 -21.10 3.56 -21.34
N ALA A 116 -19.96 3.92 -20.77
CA ALA A 116 -18.87 4.66 -21.43
C ALA A 116 -17.77 3.72 -21.98
N ASP A 117 -17.95 2.41 -21.94
CA ASP A 117 -16.94 1.38 -22.23
C ASP A 117 -16.32 1.52 -23.63
N ARG A 118 -17.09 1.95 -24.64
CA ARG A 118 -16.57 2.13 -26.01
C ARG A 118 -15.43 3.14 -26.09
N ASP A 119 -15.53 4.25 -25.38
CA ASP A 119 -14.53 5.32 -25.42
C ASP A 119 -13.30 4.93 -24.60
N LEU A 120 -13.49 4.27 -23.46
CA LEU A 120 -12.41 3.71 -22.65
C LEU A 120 -11.63 2.64 -23.42
N THR A 121 -12.33 1.68 -24.04
CA THR A 121 -11.72 0.61 -24.84
C THR A 121 -10.95 1.17 -26.04
N ARG A 122 -11.52 2.15 -26.77
CA ARG A 122 -10.80 2.83 -27.88
C ARG A 122 -9.56 3.55 -27.42
N ALA A 123 -9.57 4.12 -26.23
CA ALA A 123 -8.42 4.78 -25.62
C ALA A 123 -7.39 3.79 -25.05
N GLY A 124 -7.63 2.48 -25.11
CA GLY A 124 -6.75 1.45 -24.59
C GLY A 124 -6.76 1.34 -23.06
N VAL A 125 -7.90 1.69 -22.44
CA VAL A 125 -8.12 1.60 -21.01
C VAL A 125 -8.80 0.28 -20.66
N VAL A 126 -8.29 -0.41 -19.65
CA VAL A 126 -8.89 -1.60 -19.05
C VAL A 126 -9.39 -1.25 -17.66
N VAL A 127 -10.67 -1.49 -17.40
CA VAL A 127 -11.29 -1.28 -16.08
C VAL A 127 -11.28 -2.58 -15.30
N GLU A 128 -10.78 -2.52 -14.08
CA GLU A 128 -10.77 -3.62 -13.13
C GLU A 128 -11.69 -3.31 -11.96
N ASP A 129 -12.63 -4.21 -11.70
CA ASP A 129 -13.43 -4.22 -10.47
C ASP A 129 -12.68 -4.99 -9.38
N LYS A 130 -12.34 -4.29 -8.30
CA LYS A 130 -11.74 -4.89 -7.09
C LYS A 130 -12.76 -5.05 -5.96
N MET A 131 -14.05 -5.05 -6.27
CA MET A 131 -15.17 -5.15 -5.34
C MET A 131 -15.39 -3.86 -4.52
N TYR A 132 -14.33 -3.26 -3.99
CA TYR A 132 -14.36 -2.06 -3.13
C TYR A 132 -13.68 -0.84 -3.74
N SER A 133 -13.14 -0.96 -4.94
CA SER A 133 -12.58 0.12 -5.75
C SER A 133 -12.60 -0.25 -7.22
N LEU A 134 -12.60 0.76 -8.10
CA LEU A 134 -12.37 0.55 -9.53
C LEU A 134 -10.97 1.04 -9.90
N THR A 135 -10.27 0.26 -10.73
CA THR A 135 -8.96 0.65 -11.23
C THR A 135 -9.00 0.76 -12.75
N PHE A 136 -8.59 1.91 -13.28
CA PHE A 136 -8.49 2.18 -14.70
C PHE A 136 -7.02 2.04 -15.12
N HIS A 137 -6.69 0.97 -15.83
CA HIS A 137 -5.35 0.69 -16.34
C HIS A 137 -5.20 1.27 -17.74
N TYR A 138 -4.17 2.07 -17.98
CA TYR A 138 -3.87 2.66 -19.28
C TYR A 138 -2.40 2.50 -19.71
N ARG A 139 -1.69 1.55 -19.10
CA ARG A 139 -0.27 1.29 -19.42
C ARG A 139 -0.04 0.84 -20.85
N GLN A 140 -1.02 0.15 -21.45
CA GLN A 140 -0.97 -0.35 -22.82
C GLN A 140 -1.61 0.61 -23.84
N ALA A 141 -2.07 1.78 -23.39
CA ALA A 141 -2.66 2.78 -24.28
C ALA A 141 -1.61 3.36 -25.22
N CYS A 142 -1.96 3.51 -26.50
CA CYS A 142 -1.09 4.14 -27.49
C CYS A 142 -0.82 5.64 -27.17
N SER A 143 -1.80 6.31 -26.54
CA SER A 143 -1.67 7.69 -26.08
C SER A 143 -2.12 7.80 -24.62
N PRO A 144 -1.19 7.91 -23.67
CA PRO A 144 -1.53 8.11 -22.25
C PRO A 144 -2.39 9.35 -21.99
N ALA A 145 -2.22 10.41 -22.79
CA ALA A 145 -3.00 11.65 -22.66
C ALA A 145 -4.47 11.42 -23.01
N VAL A 146 -4.76 10.79 -24.15
CA VAL A 146 -6.12 10.45 -24.59
C VAL A 146 -6.76 9.47 -23.61
N ALA A 147 -6.03 8.47 -23.15
CA ALA A 147 -6.52 7.52 -22.17
C ALA A 147 -6.91 8.19 -20.84
N ARG A 148 -6.09 9.11 -20.34
CA ARG A 148 -6.41 9.86 -19.14
C ARG A 148 -7.64 10.75 -19.31
N GLU A 149 -7.78 11.43 -20.45
CA GLU A 149 -8.96 12.24 -20.75
C GLU A 149 -10.24 11.38 -20.72
N ALA A 150 -10.23 10.23 -21.40
CA ALA A 150 -11.36 9.29 -21.40
C ALA A 150 -11.68 8.78 -19.98
N ILE A 151 -10.64 8.46 -19.18
CA ILE A 151 -10.81 8.03 -17.78
C ILE A 151 -11.46 9.15 -16.96
N PHE A 152 -10.94 10.38 -16.99
CA PHE A 152 -11.49 11.47 -16.20
C PHE A 152 -12.90 11.87 -16.66
N HIS A 153 -13.20 11.76 -17.94
CA HIS A 153 -14.56 11.93 -18.43
C HIS A 153 -15.52 10.87 -17.86
N ALA A 154 -15.14 9.59 -17.90
CA ALA A 154 -15.94 8.51 -17.33
C ALA A 154 -16.13 8.70 -15.81
N ILE A 155 -15.07 9.05 -15.08
CA ILE A 155 -15.09 9.27 -13.63
C ILE A 155 -15.98 10.46 -13.25
N SER A 156 -16.03 11.52 -14.07
CA SER A 156 -16.85 12.71 -13.77
C SER A 156 -18.34 12.42 -13.69
N THR A 157 -18.79 11.29 -14.23
CA THR A 157 -20.20 10.83 -14.18
C THR A 157 -20.53 9.97 -12.96
N LEU A 158 -19.54 9.61 -12.15
CA LEU A 158 -19.71 8.71 -11.01
C LEU A 158 -20.34 9.41 -9.80
N ILE A 159 -21.37 8.80 -9.24
CA ILE A 159 -22.09 9.31 -8.06
C ILE A 159 -22.18 8.17 -7.02
N PRO A 160 -21.78 8.42 -5.76
CA PRO A 160 -21.06 9.62 -5.26
C PRO A 160 -19.70 9.77 -5.94
N ALA A 161 -19.16 11.01 -5.94
CA ALA A 161 -17.85 11.27 -6.51
C ALA A 161 -16.76 10.44 -5.80
N PRO A 162 -15.90 9.72 -6.55
CA PRO A 162 -14.82 8.95 -5.95
C PRO A 162 -13.67 9.83 -5.43
N ARG A 163 -12.96 9.32 -4.44
CA ARG A 163 -11.59 9.73 -4.18
C ARG A 163 -10.70 9.12 -5.24
N LEU A 164 -9.88 9.94 -5.90
CA LEU A 164 -8.96 9.47 -6.94
C LEU A 164 -7.56 9.30 -6.38
N VAL A 165 -6.96 8.18 -6.72
CA VAL A 165 -5.55 7.91 -6.43
C VAL A 165 -4.85 7.60 -7.75
N LEU A 166 -3.87 8.43 -8.08
CA LEU A 166 -3.08 8.33 -9.30
C LEU A 166 -1.85 7.47 -9.04
N GLY A 167 -1.64 6.45 -9.88
CA GLY A 167 -0.44 5.63 -9.86
C GLY A 167 0.27 5.61 -11.21
N LYS A 168 1.29 4.77 -11.35
CA LYS A 168 2.06 4.63 -12.61
C LYS A 168 1.22 3.97 -13.69
N ALA A 169 0.61 4.79 -14.57
CA ALA A 169 -0.29 4.37 -15.64
C ALA A 169 -1.57 3.68 -15.13
N VAL A 170 -2.07 4.10 -13.97
CA VAL A 170 -3.37 3.70 -13.41
C VAL A 170 -4.05 4.89 -12.74
N VAL A 171 -5.38 4.84 -12.69
CA VAL A 171 -6.21 5.71 -11.86
C VAL A 171 -7.10 4.80 -11.02
N ASN A 172 -7.05 4.94 -9.71
CA ASN A 172 -7.95 4.22 -8.80
C ASN A 172 -9.07 5.15 -8.38
N ALA A 173 -10.31 4.70 -8.53
CA ALA A 173 -11.50 5.34 -8.00
C ALA A 173 -11.93 4.57 -6.74
N ILE A 174 -11.85 5.23 -5.59
CA ILE A 174 -12.12 4.64 -4.27
C ILE A 174 -13.33 5.36 -3.68
N PRO A 175 -14.31 4.65 -3.09
CA PRO A 175 -15.41 5.28 -2.39
C PRO A 175 -14.92 6.30 -1.37
N SER A 176 -15.49 7.50 -1.39
CA SER A 176 -15.16 8.54 -0.43
C SER A 176 -15.58 8.10 0.97
N GLY A 177 -14.65 8.14 1.93
CA GLY A 177 -14.88 7.72 3.31
C GLY A 177 -13.57 7.74 4.10
N ASN A 178 -13.65 7.39 5.38
CA ASN A 178 -12.49 7.38 6.28
C ASN A 178 -11.60 6.13 6.12
N LEU A 179 -11.86 5.28 5.12
CA LEU A 179 -11.09 4.06 4.93
C LEU A 179 -9.99 4.27 3.89
N HIS A 180 -8.78 4.35 4.35
CA HIS A 180 -7.56 4.47 3.56
C HIS A 180 -6.37 3.87 4.33
N LYS A 181 -5.20 3.74 3.70
CA LYS A 181 -4.02 3.12 4.33
C LYS A 181 -3.67 3.71 5.70
N GLY A 182 -3.86 5.02 5.88
CA GLY A 182 -3.60 5.70 7.15
C GLY A 182 -4.53 5.26 8.29
N THR A 183 -5.83 5.22 8.04
CA THR A 183 -6.80 4.72 9.04
C THR A 183 -6.60 3.24 9.31
N ALA A 184 -6.27 2.46 8.28
CA ALA A 184 -5.95 1.05 8.44
C ALA A 184 -4.70 0.83 9.32
N MET A 185 -3.69 1.67 9.16
CA MET A 185 -2.47 1.64 9.99
C MET A 185 -2.80 1.92 11.46
N LEU A 186 -3.60 2.97 11.75
CA LEU A 186 -4.00 3.32 13.11
C LEU A 186 -4.86 2.24 13.76
N GLU A 187 -5.81 1.68 13.02
CA GLU A 187 -6.66 0.61 13.50
C GLU A 187 -5.85 -0.65 13.82
N LEU A 188 -4.92 -1.03 12.96
CA LEU A 188 -4.04 -2.16 13.20
C LEU A 188 -3.14 -1.94 14.43
N MET A 189 -2.59 -0.74 14.59
CA MET A 189 -1.81 -0.37 15.79
C MET A 189 -2.66 -0.48 17.05
N HIS A 190 -3.92 -0.06 16.98
CA HIS A 190 -4.87 -0.18 18.10
C HIS A 190 -5.17 -1.65 18.41
N GLN A 191 -5.50 -2.47 17.42
CA GLN A 191 -5.81 -3.91 17.61
C GLN A 191 -4.63 -4.69 18.18
N LEU A 192 -3.41 -4.37 17.76
CA LEU A 192 -2.19 -5.03 18.23
C LEU A 192 -1.60 -4.41 19.50
N HIS A 193 -2.22 -3.35 20.03
CA HIS A 193 -1.73 -2.58 21.18
C HIS A 193 -0.26 -2.13 21.01
N THR A 194 0.12 -1.74 19.78
CA THR A 194 1.50 -1.34 19.50
C THR A 194 1.76 0.10 19.93
N SER A 195 2.93 0.33 20.55
CA SER A 195 3.35 1.64 21.04
C SER A 195 4.13 2.46 20.01
N ALA A 196 4.66 1.80 18.98
CA ALA A 196 5.41 2.42 17.89
C ALA A 196 5.24 1.62 16.60
N ALA A 197 5.49 2.26 15.46
CA ALA A 197 5.44 1.58 14.18
C ALA A 197 6.43 2.17 13.16
N LEU A 198 6.86 1.33 12.23
CA LEU A 198 7.50 1.72 10.99
C LEU A 198 6.52 1.45 9.84
N TYR A 199 6.36 2.42 8.95
CA TYR A 199 5.64 2.23 7.70
C TYR A 199 6.55 2.55 6.50
N VAL A 200 6.59 1.65 5.52
CA VAL A 200 7.40 1.80 4.30
C VAL A 200 6.49 1.72 3.09
N GLY A 201 6.55 2.73 2.20
CA GLY A 201 5.74 2.81 0.98
C GLY A 201 6.42 3.60 -0.13
N ASP A 202 5.94 3.54 -1.38
CA ASP A 202 6.55 4.22 -2.54
C ASP A 202 5.59 5.14 -3.32
N ASP A 203 4.28 4.99 -3.13
CA ASP A 203 3.26 5.64 -3.96
C ASP A 203 2.57 6.82 -3.24
N ASP A 204 1.66 7.47 -3.95
CA ASP A 204 0.87 8.59 -3.43
C ASP A 204 -0.21 8.12 -2.44
N THR A 205 -0.63 6.85 -2.50
CA THR A 205 -1.50 6.24 -1.48
C THR A 205 -0.84 6.11 -0.11
N ASP A 206 0.49 6.05 -0.07
CA ASP A 206 1.25 5.92 1.17
C ASP A 206 1.33 7.25 1.92
N GLU A 207 1.08 8.38 1.22
CA GLU A 207 0.96 9.69 1.87
C GLU A 207 -0.21 9.72 2.88
N ASP A 208 -1.20 8.84 2.75
CA ASP A 208 -2.24 8.64 3.76
C ASP A 208 -1.68 8.22 5.12
N VAL A 209 -0.56 7.49 5.13
CA VAL A 209 0.16 7.13 6.35
C VAL A 209 1.22 8.16 6.70
N PHE A 210 1.98 8.62 5.69
CA PHE A 210 3.07 9.58 5.91
C PHE A 210 2.58 10.91 6.50
N SER A 211 1.35 11.32 6.18
CA SER A 211 0.74 12.57 6.64
C SER A 211 0.00 12.44 7.97
N LEU A 212 -0.02 11.27 8.60
CA LEU A 212 -0.66 11.10 9.90
C LEU A 212 0.06 11.94 10.96
N PRO A 213 -0.67 12.72 11.77
CA PRO A 213 -0.10 13.48 12.87
C PRO A 213 0.11 12.58 14.11
N ASP A 214 0.85 11.47 13.93
CA ASP A 214 1.10 10.49 14.99
C ASP A 214 2.61 10.21 15.08
N GLU A 215 3.24 10.73 16.13
CA GLU A 215 4.68 10.62 16.36
C GLU A 215 5.15 9.17 16.63
N ARG A 216 4.23 8.26 16.90
CA ARG A 216 4.54 6.83 17.07
C ARG A 216 4.89 6.16 15.75
N ILE A 217 4.52 6.77 14.61
CA ILE A 217 4.72 6.21 13.27
C ILE A 217 5.96 6.84 12.64
N VAL A 218 6.96 6.03 12.38
CA VAL A 218 8.11 6.40 11.55
C VAL A 218 7.80 6.04 10.11
N SER A 219 7.79 7.04 9.22
CA SER A 219 7.47 6.89 7.81
C SER A 219 8.70 6.91 6.92
N VAL A 220 8.79 5.93 6.02
CA VAL A 220 9.91 5.75 5.08
C VAL A 220 9.37 5.65 3.66
N ARG A 221 9.78 6.56 2.79
CA ARG A 221 9.44 6.49 1.37
C ARG A 221 10.49 5.72 0.59
N VAL A 222 10.09 4.78 -0.25
CA VAL A 222 10.96 4.16 -1.25
C VAL A 222 11.13 5.09 -2.44
N GLY A 223 12.38 5.45 -2.72
CA GLY A 223 12.71 6.49 -3.70
C GLY A 223 12.60 7.90 -3.11
N LYS A 224 13.54 8.77 -3.49
CA LYS A 224 13.56 10.16 -3.04
C LYS A 224 12.55 10.99 -3.84
N LYS A 225 11.61 11.66 -3.15
CA LYS A 225 10.63 12.57 -3.75
C LYS A 225 10.59 13.86 -2.92
N ALA A 226 10.57 15.02 -3.58
CA ALA A 226 10.58 16.31 -2.90
C ALA A 226 9.24 16.59 -2.20
N ALA A 227 8.12 16.26 -2.86
CA ALA A 227 6.77 16.45 -2.34
C ALA A 227 6.29 15.15 -1.66
N THR A 228 6.68 14.94 -0.40
CA THR A 228 6.23 13.84 0.44
C THR A 228 6.25 14.27 1.91
N ALA A 229 5.33 13.74 2.70
CA ALA A 229 5.31 13.88 4.15
C ALA A 229 6.18 12.83 4.87
N ALA A 230 6.77 11.86 4.14
CA ALA A 230 7.63 10.86 4.76
C ALA A 230 8.84 11.50 5.46
N GLN A 231 9.18 10.99 6.64
CA GLN A 231 10.29 11.48 7.46
C GLN A 231 11.65 11.02 6.92
N TRP A 232 11.69 9.78 6.40
CA TRP A 232 12.89 9.11 5.89
C TRP A 232 12.67 8.60 4.48
N TYR A 233 13.76 8.24 3.80
CA TYR A 233 13.67 7.53 2.53
C TYR A 233 14.59 6.30 2.50
N LEU A 234 14.20 5.32 1.71
CA LEU A 234 15.03 4.24 1.21
C LEU A 234 15.39 4.56 -0.23
N THR A 235 16.66 4.59 -0.59
CA THR A 235 17.10 5.15 -1.89
C THR A 235 16.43 4.45 -3.09
N ARG A 236 16.23 3.14 -3.01
CA ARG A 236 15.62 2.32 -4.08
C ARG A 236 15.01 1.03 -3.52
N GLN A 237 14.00 0.53 -4.25
CA GLN A 237 13.27 -0.69 -3.89
C GLN A 237 14.19 -1.90 -3.64
N SER A 238 15.25 -2.06 -4.43
CA SER A 238 16.18 -3.19 -4.26
C SER A 238 16.91 -3.23 -2.92
N GLN A 239 16.81 -2.20 -2.09
CA GLN A 239 17.39 -2.16 -0.74
C GLN A 239 16.40 -2.64 0.33
N ILE A 240 15.16 -2.99 -0.04
CA ILE A 240 14.16 -3.43 0.94
C ILE A 240 14.63 -4.66 1.73
N GLY A 241 15.29 -5.60 1.06
CA GLY A 241 15.86 -6.79 1.72
C GLY A 241 16.89 -6.42 2.82
N LEU A 242 17.73 -5.41 2.58
CA LEU A 242 18.69 -4.92 3.59
C LEU A 242 17.98 -4.29 4.79
N LEU A 243 16.89 -3.54 4.55
CA LEU A 243 16.09 -2.97 5.63
C LEU A 243 15.44 -4.06 6.48
N LEU A 244 14.80 -5.06 5.84
CA LEU A 244 14.17 -6.19 6.52
C LEU A 244 15.18 -6.99 7.36
N GLN A 245 16.34 -7.32 6.80
CA GLN A 245 17.41 -8.01 7.52
C GLN A 245 17.89 -7.19 8.72
N TYR A 246 18.13 -5.89 8.52
CA TYR A 246 18.57 -5.01 9.60
C TYR A 246 17.56 -4.99 10.76
N LEU A 247 16.26 -4.87 10.46
CA LEU A 247 15.19 -4.88 11.47
C LEU A 247 15.14 -6.21 12.24
N THR A 248 15.27 -7.32 11.53
CA THR A 248 15.31 -8.67 12.14
C THR A 248 16.49 -8.80 13.11
N GLU A 249 17.70 -8.41 12.68
CA GLU A 249 18.90 -8.45 13.51
C GLU A 249 18.81 -7.51 14.72
N ALA A 250 18.30 -6.28 14.49
CA ALA A 250 18.10 -5.31 15.57
C ALA A 250 17.12 -5.84 16.62
N ARG A 251 16.04 -6.48 16.19
CA ARG A 251 15.07 -7.12 17.08
C ARG A 251 15.67 -8.29 17.85
N ALA A 252 16.44 -9.15 17.19
CA ALA A 252 17.10 -10.27 17.84
C ALA A 252 18.09 -9.80 18.93
N ARG A 253 18.89 -8.75 18.64
CA ARG A 253 19.79 -8.15 19.64
C ARG A 253 19.04 -7.62 20.86
N ALA A 254 17.87 -6.96 20.63
CA ALA A 254 17.09 -6.37 21.72
C ALA A 254 16.41 -7.40 22.64
N VAL A 255 16.12 -8.59 22.13
CA VAL A 255 15.52 -9.69 22.93
C VAL A 255 16.60 -10.44 23.74
N SER A 256 17.87 -10.39 23.29
CA SER A 256 19.00 -11.06 23.92
C SER A 256 19.73 -10.20 24.98
N ALA A 257 19.37 -8.93 25.11
CA ALA A 257 19.94 -7.96 26.05
C ALA A 257 19.04 -7.78 27.27
#